data_0c6e8be57f54596c560b6d6e3824cd18
#
_entry.id   0c6e8be57f54596c560b6d6e3824cd18
#
_cell.length_a   1.000
_cell.length_b   1.000
_cell.length_c   1.000
_cell.angle_alpha   90.00
_cell.angle_beta   90.00
_cell.angle_gamma   90.00
#
_symmetry.space_group_name_H-M   'P 1'
#
loop_
_entity.id
_entity.type
_entity.pdbx_description
1 polymer ?
#
loop_
_entity_poly.entity_id
_entity_poly.type
_entity_poly.pdbx_seq_one_letter_code
_entity_poly.pdbx_strand_id
1 'polypeptide(L)'
;ADITFYKYCHFHINTHIYIYIYIYIHRKQINMRTTPEKFYVEALDEGSEDVLAIDRVSTETTLTVRRDIPASAETRPICGLMGTIRLVAGMYLVVITKKKKVGDLLGHVVWKAVDFDIVSYKKTILHLTDTQMQDNKAFLSMINNVLHTEAFYFATDYDLTHTLQRLANTSPEFHEMSLLERADQRFVWNGHLLREFIAQPELHKFVFPVVHGCILPCSLVVFLWDLSCRARLPRIDSEGHPANYVETEQIVQYNSAKASFVQTRGSIPFYWSQRPNLKYKPKPQISKTVNHLDGFQRHFDSQIILYGRQVILNLINQKGSEQPLELAFDKLVTSLGNGMIKYIAFDFHKECSRMRWHRLQILVDMVAEMQDEFGYFLVDADGKVMSTQEGTFRSNCMDCLDRTNVIQSMLAQRSLQSQLRRMGVLHAGQQIEEQADFGKMFKNAWADNADACAKQYAGTGALKTDFTRTGKRTQWGLLMDGWNSMIRYYKNNFSDGFRQDSIDLFLGNYAVDEADWATPMRDNKDWKFLTLPIVMVVAFSMCIICLLMAGETWTETLAYVLFWGTASVVTGGLILFNGLDFVDAPKLVQKEKLD
;
A
#
# COMPACT_ATOMS: atom_id res chain seq x y z
N ALA A 1 7.05 -11.59 38.58
CA ALA A 1 8.00 -10.87 37.70
C ALA A 1 7.14 -10.04 36.76
N ASP A 2 7.01 -8.78 37.10
CA ASP A 2 6.20 -7.83 36.32
C ASP A 2 6.84 -7.63 34.95
N ILE A 3 6.13 -8.01 33.90
CA ILE A 3 6.44 -7.60 32.52
C ILE A 3 6.11 -6.12 32.47
N THR A 4 7.10 -5.28 32.74
CA THR A 4 6.99 -3.84 32.63
C THR A 4 7.07 -3.49 31.14
N PHE A 5 5.96 -3.66 30.44
CA PHE A 5 5.74 -2.91 29.22
C PHE A 5 5.70 -1.43 29.59
N TYR A 6 6.42 -0.61 28.87
CA TYR A 6 6.41 0.83 29.02
C TYR A 6 4.97 1.36 29.04
N LYS A 7 4.30 1.23 30.17
CA LYS A 7 3.32 2.19 30.61
C LYS A 7 4.09 3.50 30.73
N TYR A 8 3.60 4.56 30.16
CA TYR A 8 4.02 5.92 30.45
C TYR A 8 4.39 6.02 31.91
N CYS A 9 5.67 5.87 32.21
CA CYS A 9 6.18 6.25 33.51
C CYS A 9 6.15 7.77 33.54
N HIS A 10 5.17 8.32 34.27
CA HIS A 10 5.31 9.62 34.85
C HIS A 10 6.47 9.57 35.85
N PHE A 11 7.69 9.62 35.33
CA PHE A 11 8.83 10.04 36.11
C PHE A 11 8.79 11.56 36.19
N HIS A 12 8.87 12.10 37.40
CA HIS A 12 9.27 13.48 37.62
C HIS A 12 10.69 13.65 37.08
N ILE A 13 10.82 13.83 35.78
CA ILE A 13 12.05 14.21 35.12
C ILE A 13 12.17 15.73 35.31
N ASN A 14 13.29 16.15 35.89
CA ASN A 14 13.67 17.54 36.09
C ASN A 14 13.36 18.36 34.82
N THR A 15 12.74 19.52 34.96
CA THR A 15 12.28 20.39 33.85
C THR A 15 13.36 20.66 32.80
N HIS A 16 14.64 20.66 33.21
CA HIS A 16 15.80 20.79 32.32
C HIS A 16 15.99 19.61 31.37
N ILE A 17 15.70 18.38 31.82
CA ILE A 17 15.78 17.18 30.96
C ILE A 17 14.62 17.17 29.97
N TYR A 18 13.42 17.63 30.38
CA TYR A 18 12.26 17.77 29.51
C TYR A 18 12.51 18.80 28.40
N ILE A 19 13.14 19.92 28.72
CA ILE A 19 13.53 20.94 27.73
C ILE A 19 14.61 20.39 26.79
N TYR A 20 15.59 19.62 27.28
CA TYR A 20 16.64 19.02 26.44
C TYR A 20 16.07 17.92 25.52
N ILE A 21 15.19 17.07 26.02
CA ILE A 21 14.48 16.05 25.20
C ILE A 21 13.51 16.72 24.23
N TYR A 22 12.79 17.77 24.64
CA TYR A 22 11.89 18.53 23.79
C TYR A 22 12.67 19.27 22.68
N ILE A 23 13.84 19.85 23.00
CA ILE A 23 14.75 20.47 22.05
C ILE A 23 15.37 19.40 21.13
N TYR A 24 15.74 18.23 21.63
CA TYR A 24 16.31 17.13 20.84
C TYR A 24 15.29 16.49 19.89
N ILE A 25 14.04 16.34 20.33
CA ILE A 25 12.93 15.79 19.51
C ILE A 25 12.49 16.79 18.42
N HIS A 26 12.62 18.11 18.65
CA HIS A 26 12.24 19.13 17.67
C HIS A 26 13.37 19.54 16.72
N ARG A 27 14.60 19.05 16.90
CA ARG A 27 15.81 19.52 16.21
C ARG A 27 16.13 18.90 14.86
N LYS A 28 15.20 18.19 14.20
CA LYS A 28 15.41 17.78 12.80
C LYS A 28 14.38 18.41 11.85
N GLN A 29 14.23 19.72 11.93
CA GLN A 29 13.68 20.52 10.85
C GLN A 29 14.84 21.04 10.02
N ILE A 30 14.79 20.74 8.71
CA ILE A 30 15.71 21.30 7.72
C ILE A 30 15.10 22.61 7.22
N ASN A 31 15.95 23.59 6.91
CA ASN A 31 15.46 24.82 6.31
C ASN A 31 15.59 24.73 4.79
N MET A 32 14.50 25.04 4.13
CA MET A 32 14.49 25.33 2.70
C MET A 32 14.45 26.85 2.52
N ARG A 33 15.38 27.38 1.74
CA ARG A 33 15.43 28.79 1.39
C ARG A 33 15.15 28.97 -0.08
N THR A 34 14.32 29.93 -0.41
CA THR A 34 13.85 30.16 -1.77
C THR A 34 14.25 31.54 -2.24
N THR A 35 14.91 31.61 -3.39
CA THR A 35 15.16 32.83 -4.15
C THR A 35 14.41 32.78 -5.48
N PRO A 36 14.36 33.87 -6.22
CA PRO A 36 13.82 33.86 -7.58
C PRO A 36 14.49 32.86 -8.51
N GLU A 37 15.77 32.53 -8.29
CA GLU A 37 16.60 31.75 -9.20
C GLU A 37 16.90 30.35 -8.68
N LYS A 38 16.97 30.15 -7.35
CA LYS A 38 17.40 28.89 -6.75
C LYS A 38 16.59 28.50 -5.53
N PHE A 39 16.49 27.18 -5.30
CA PHE A 39 16.13 26.59 -4.02
C PHE A 39 17.40 26.15 -3.31
N TYR A 40 17.47 26.37 -2.00
CA TYR A 40 18.57 25.94 -1.15
C TYR A 40 18.00 25.04 -0.04
N VAL A 41 18.54 23.84 0.12
CA VAL A 41 18.08 22.88 1.13
C VAL A 41 19.28 22.47 2.00
N GLU A 42 19.14 22.59 3.30
CA GLU A 42 20.16 22.19 4.26
C GLU A 42 20.31 20.66 4.32
N ALA A 43 21.50 20.16 4.62
CA ALA A 43 21.74 18.74 4.78
C ALA A 43 21.00 18.16 6.00
N LEU A 44 20.73 16.84 5.95
CA LEU A 44 20.12 16.09 7.06
C LEU A 44 21.08 15.90 8.23
N ASP A 45 22.39 15.94 7.95
CA ASP A 45 23.44 15.72 8.94
C ASP A 45 23.62 16.97 9.81
N GLU A 46 23.67 16.76 11.13
CA GLU A 46 23.92 17.83 12.08
C GLU A 46 25.36 18.32 11.96
N GLY A 47 25.52 19.63 11.80
CA GLY A 47 26.86 20.27 11.72
C GLY A 47 27.43 20.37 10.30
N SER A 48 26.77 19.82 9.29
CA SER A 48 27.18 20.03 7.90
C SER A 48 26.93 21.48 7.48
N GLU A 49 27.94 22.13 6.89
CA GLU A 49 27.79 23.44 6.25
C GLU A 49 27.28 23.34 4.80
N ASP A 50 27.20 22.11 4.28
CA ASP A 50 26.78 21.85 2.91
C ASP A 50 25.31 22.12 2.73
N VAL A 51 24.99 22.74 1.62
CA VAL A 51 23.64 23.09 1.21
C VAL A 51 23.44 22.67 -0.24
N LEU A 52 22.32 22.00 -0.50
CA LEU A 52 21.87 21.67 -1.84
C LEU A 52 21.31 22.93 -2.50
N ALA A 53 21.88 23.35 -3.62
CA ALA A 53 21.36 24.43 -4.46
C ALA A 53 20.76 23.85 -5.73
N ILE A 54 19.48 24.11 -5.98
CA ILE A 54 18.74 23.66 -7.16
C ILE A 54 18.39 24.90 -7.99
N ASP A 55 18.92 24.96 -9.21
CA ASP A 55 18.63 26.05 -10.12
C ASP A 55 17.22 25.89 -10.72
N ARG A 56 16.42 26.94 -10.67
CA ARG A 56 14.99 26.90 -11.08
C ARG A 56 14.82 27.02 -12.60
N VAL A 57 15.89 27.41 -13.34
CA VAL A 57 15.87 27.61 -14.78
C VAL A 57 16.54 26.42 -15.48
N SER A 58 17.82 26.15 -15.14
CA SER A 58 18.56 25.02 -15.74
C SER A 58 18.17 23.68 -15.15
N THR A 59 17.50 23.66 -14.00
CA THR A 59 17.16 22.47 -13.20
C THR A 59 18.36 21.73 -12.62
N GLU A 60 19.57 22.25 -12.79
CA GLU A 60 20.78 21.64 -12.27
C GLU A 60 20.84 21.68 -10.75
N THR A 61 21.33 20.60 -10.16
CA THR A 61 21.58 20.47 -8.72
C THR A 61 23.08 20.59 -8.44
N THR A 62 23.45 21.45 -7.51
CA THR A 62 24.86 21.70 -7.13
C THR A 62 24.99 21.79 -5.63
N LEU A 63 26.20 21.53 -5.13
CA LEU A 63 26.53 21.78 -3.73
C LEU A 63 27.02 23.21 -3.54
N THR A 64 26.59 23.82 -2.45
CA THR A 64 27.06 25.14 -1.98
C THR A 64 27.25 25.11 -0.46
N VAL A 65 27.72 26.17 0.11
CA VAL A 65 27.85 26.30 1.57
C VAL A 65 26.88 27.35 2.12
N ARG A 66 26.49 27.18 3.38
CA ARG A 66 25.45 28.01 4.02
C ARG A 66 25.76 29.53 3.94
N ARG A 67 27.02 29.93 4.00
CA ARG A 67 27.45 31.35 3.91
C ARG A 67 27.17 31.98 2.55
N ASP A 68 27.07 31.19 1.49
CA ASP A 68 26.90 31.68 0.11
C ASP A 68 25.42 31.87 -0.25
N ILE A 69 24.50 31.60 0.68
CA ILE A 69 23.06 31.80 0.46
C ILE A 69 22.73 33.30 0.62
N PRO A 70 22.01 33.90 -0.35
CA PRO A 70 21.59 35.29 -0.25
C PRO A 70 20.76 35.57 1.01
N ALA A 71 21.04 36.66 1.71
CA ALA A 71 20.26 37.05 2.90
C ALA A 71 18.80 37.36 2.60
N SER A 72 18.48 37.66 1.33
CA SER A 72 17.08 37.92 0.85
C SER A 72 16.29 36.65 0.62
N ALA A 73 16.86 35.47 0.80
CA ALA A 73 16.16 34.20 0.58
C ALA A 73 15.05 33.99 1.62
N GLU A 74 13.84 33.71 1.15
CA GLU A 74 12.71 33.34 2.00
C GLU A 74 12.96 31.96 2.62
N THR A 75 12.93 31.88 3.95
CA THR A 75 13.22 30.66 4.69
C THR A 75 11.94 30.03 5.20
N ARG A 76 11.77 28.72 4.92
CA ARG A 76 10.70 27.92 5.54
C ARG A 76 11.23 26.59 6.05
N PRO A 77 10.73 26.09 7.18
CA PRO A 77 11.07 24.78 7.69
C PRO A 77 10.41 23.68 6.87
N ILE A 78 11.16 22.62 6.58
CA ILE A 78 10.66 21.38 5.97
C ILE A 78 11.13 20.18 6.79
N CYS A 79 10.55 19.01 6.55
CA CYS A 79 10.91 17.77 7.23
C CYS A 79 11.74 16.82 6.37
N GLY A 80 11.84 17.09 5.07
CA GLY A 80 12.61 16.31 4.11
C GLY A 80 12.20 16.57 2.67
N LEU A 81 13.00 16.04 1.74
CA LEU A 81 12.71 16.05 0.31
C LEU A 81 12.08 14.72 -0.10
N MET A 82 10.96 14.80 -0.80
CA MET A 82 10.38 13.65 -1.50
C MET A 82 11.08 13.40 -2.84
N GLY A 83 11.57 14.48 -3.46
CA GLY A 83 12.27 14.51 -4.74
C GLY A 83 11.67 15.51 -5.73
N THR A 84 11.91 15.28 -7.01
CA THR A 84 11.47 16.14 -8.11
C THR A 84 10.58 15.39 -9.09
N ILE A 85 9.63 16.09 -9.71
CA ILE A 85 8.78 15.52 -10.75
C ILE A 85 8.56 16.52 -11.88
N ARG A 86 8.61 16.04 -13.12
CA ARG A 86 8.28 16.84 -14.31
C ARG A 86 6.80 16.69 -14.66
N LEU A 87 6.13 17.81 -14.81
CA LEU A 87 4.75 17.91 -15.29
C LEU A 87 4.68 18.88 -16.48
N VAL A 88 3.49 19.14 -17.00
CA VAL A 88 3.28 19.99 -18.17
C VAL A 88 3.86 21.41 -18.01
N ALA A 89 3.74 22.00 -16.82
CA ALA A 89 4.28 23.33 -16.56
C ALA A 89 5.80 23.34 -16.30
N GLY A 90 6.47 22.19 -16.30
CA GLY A 90 7.90 22.03 -16.00
C GLY A 90 8.17 21.22 -14.75
N MET A 91 9.32 21.47 -14.12
CA MET A 91 9.74 20.76 -12.90
C MET A 91 9.05 21.27 -11.66
N TYR A 92 8.79 20.35 -10.74
CA TYR A 92 8.27 20.60 -9.41
C TYR A 92 9.14 19.90 -8.36
N LEU A 93 9.38 20.59 -7.26
CA LEU A 93 10.00 20.03 -6.06
C LEU A 93 8.93 19.60 -5.08
N VAL A 94 8.96 18.36 -4.65
CA VAL A 94 8.02 17.80 -3.66
C VAL A 94 8.72 17.72 -2.32
N VAL A 95 8.19 18.39 -1.30
CA VAL A 95 8.77 18.46 0.05
C VAL A 95 7.78 17.95 1.10
N ILE A 96 8.31 17.34 2.15
CA ILE A 96 7.56 16.95 3.34
C ILE A 96 7.52 18.15 4.28
N THR A 97 6.35 18.71 4.56
CA THR A 97 6.17 19.88 5.41
C THR A 97 5.89 19.52 6.86
N LYS A 98 5.21 18.38 7.09
CA LYS A 98 4.93 17.88 8.44
C LYS A 98 5.22 16.40 8.56
N LYS A 99 5.81 16.02 9.69
CA LYS A 99 6.06 14.62 10.07
C LYS A 99 5.51 14.34 11.46
N LYS A 100 5.20 13.08 11.72
CA LYS A 100 4.78 12.58 13.03
C LYS A 100 5.66 11.42 13.43
N LYS A 101 6.20 11.43 14.65
CA LYS A 101 6.89 10.25 15.19
C LYS A 101 5.88 9.11 15.33
N VAL A 102 6.18 7.97 14.73
CA VAL A 102 5.39 6.74 14.84
C VAL A 102 5.82 5.96 16.07
N GLY A 103 7.12 5.80 16.24
CA GLY A 103 7.73 5.08 17.34
C GLY A 103 9.23 4.90 17.12
N ASP A 104 9.82 4.09 17.97
CA ASP A 104 11.21 3.67 17.86
C ASP A 104 11.25 2.20 17.39
N LEU A 105 11.93 1.94 16.29
CA LEU A 105 12.18 0.60 15.77
C LEU A 105 13.64 0.25 16.05
N LEU A 106 13.88 -0.69 16.96
CA LEU A 106 15.23 -1.17 17.30
C LEU A 106 16.22 -0.05 17.74
N GLY A 107 15.69 1.04 18.29
CA GLY A 107 16.48 2.21 18.71
C GLY A 107 16.51 3.36 17.69
N HIS A 108 15.95 3.16 16.50
CA HIS A 108 15.88 4.18 15.44
C HIS A 108 14.49 4.79 15.36
N VAL A 109 14.41 6.10 15.14
CA VAL A 109 13.13 6.80 15.08
C VAL A 109 12.49 6.64 13.70
N VAL A 110 11.27 6.12 13.68
CA VAL A 110 10.45 6.05 12.47
C VAL A 110 9.47 7.21 12.41
N TRP A 111 9.46 7.88 11.28
CA TRP A 111 8.60 9.01 10.99
C TRP A 111 7.52 8.65 9.97
N LYS A 112 6.34 9.19 10.17
CA LYS A 112 5.26 9.22 9.16
C LYS A 112 5.23 10.62 8.54
N ALA A 113 5.31 10.72 7.22
CA ALA A 113 5.03 11.96 6.51
C ALA A 113 3.53 12.24 6.55
N VAL A 114 3.16 13.45 6.98
CA VAL A 114 1.75 13.82 7.24
C VAL A 114 1.24 14.82 6.23
N ASP A 115 2.11 15.77 5.85
CA ASP A 115 1.74 16.85 4.95
C ASP A 115 2.87 17.14 3.98
N PHE A 116 2.51 17.58 2.76
CA PHE A 116 3.43 17.78 1.66
C PHE A 116 3.14 19.12 0.98
N ASP A 117 4.15 19.63 0.26
CA ASP A 117 3.98 20.75 -0.64
C ASP A 117 4.66 20.48 -1.97
N ILE A 118 4.06 20.96 -3.05
CA ILE A 118 4.55 20.80 -4.42
C ILE A 118 4.91 22.18 -4.97
N VAL A 119 6.21 22.48 -5.02
CA VAL A 119 6.72 23.80 -5.36
C VAL A 119 7.18 23.84 -6.81
N SER A 120 6.57 24.72 -7.60
CA SER A 120 6.97 24.91 -9.00
C SER A 120 8.34 25.57 -9.13
N TYR A 121 9.17 25.11 -10.05
CA TYR A 121 10.41 25.79 -10.43
C TYR A 121 10.11 27.09 -11.16
N LYS A 122 9.12 27.10 -12.06
CA LYS A 122 8.72 28.31 -12.79
C LYS A 122 7.81 29.18 -11.92
N LYS A 123 8.01 30.49 -11.97
CA LYS A 123 7.17 31.46 -11.22
C LYS A 123 5.80 31.66 -11.84
N THR A 124 5.69 31.50 -13.16
CA THR A 124 4.47 31.73 -13.92
C THR A 124 4.22 30.60 -14.89
N ILE A 125 2.95 30.35 -15.19
CA ILE A 125 2.47 29.36 -16.17
C ILE A 125 1.87 30.04 -17.42
N LEU A 126 2.19 31.32 -17.63
CA LEU A 126 1.63 32.13 -18.73
C LEU A 126 2.02 31.64 -20.13
N HIS A 127 3.02 30.77 -20.23
CA HIS A 127 3.45 30.16 -21.48
C HIS A 127 2.57 28.96 -21.89
N LEU A 128 1.65 28.50 -21.02
CA LEU A 128 0.78 27.38 -21.29
C LEU A 128 -0.53 27.83 -21.94
N THR A 129 -1.04 26.98 -22.82
CA THR A 129 -2.42 27.11 -23.32
C THR A 129 -3.43 26.72 -22.23
N ASP A 130 -4.68 27.12 -22.38
CA ASP A 130 -5.76 26.78 -21.44
C ASP A 130 -5.90 25.26 -21.24
N THR A 131 -5.71 24.51 -22.32
CA THR A 131 -5.74 23.03 -22.26
C THR A 131 -4.58 22.46 -21.47
N GLN A 132 -3.37 22.95 -21.69
CA GLN A 132 -2.17 22.56 -20.93
C GLN A 132 -2.28 22.93 -19.45
N MET A 133 -2.90 24.07 -19.14
CA MET A 133 -3.19 24.45 -17.74
C MET A 133 -4.16 23.47 -17.06
N GLN A 134 -5.20 23.03 -17.77
CA GLN A 134 -6.14 22.03 -17.24
C GLN A 134 -5.47 20.69 -17.01
N ASP A 135 -4.62 20.24 -17.96
CA ASP A 135 -3.88 18.99 -17.83
C ASP A 135 -2.87 19.05 -16.69
N ASN A 136 -2.12 20.14 -16.57
CA ASN A 136 -1.21 20.34 -15.44
C ASN A 136 -1.93 20.32 -14.09
N LYS A 137 -3.10 20.94 -14.01
CA LYS A 137 -3.95 20.88 -12.80
C LYS A 137 -4.41 19.46 -12.49
N ALA A 138 -4.76 18.67 -13.52
CA ALA A 138 -5.15 17.28 -13.36
C ALA A 138 -3.97 16.42 -12.86
N PHE A 139 -2.78 16.57 -13.43
CA PHE A 139 -1.57 15.89 -12.96
C PHE A 139 -1.18 16.28 -11.54
N LEU A 140 -1.26 17.55 -11.17
CA LEU A 140 -1.06 17.98 -9.78
C LEU A 140 -2.08 17.35 -8.83
N SER A 141 -3.34 17.23 -9.25
CA SER A 141 -4.37 16.54 -8.48
C SER A 141 -4.07 15.05 -8.31
N MET A 142 -3.50 14.39 -9.33
CA MET A 142 -3.05 12.99 -9.26
C MET A 142 -1.92 12.82 -8.26
N ILE A 143 -0.89 13.66 -8.31
CA ILE A 143 0.23 13.59 -7.35
C ILE A 143 -0.29 13.84 -5.92
N ASN A 144 -1.13 14.84 -5.71
CA ASN A 144 -1.76 15.09 -4.42
C ASN A 144 -2.60 13.90 -3.93
N ASN A 145 -3.31 13.20 -4.82
CA ASN A 145 -4.09 12.01 -4.47
C ASN A 145 -3.21 10.89 -3.90
N VAL A 146 -1.99 10.70 -4.43
CA VAL A 146 -1.03 9.72 -3.90
C VAL A 146 -0.44 10.20 -2.58
N LEU A 147 0.03 11.44 -2.49
CA LEU A 147 0.66 11.99 -1.30
C LEU A 147 -0.28 11.96 -0.08
N HIS A 148 -1.58 12.16 -0.27
CA HIS A 148 -2.57 12.15 0.81
C HIS A 148 -3.13 10.76 1.17
N THR A 149 -2.46 9.67 0.76
CA THR A 149 -2.85 8.30 1.19
C THR A 149 -2.52 7.99 2.64
N GLU A 150 -1.79 8.89 3.34
CA GLU A 150 -1.41 8.77 4.75
C GLU A 150 -0.58 7.53 5.11
N ALA A 151 0.16 6.96 4.17
CA ALA A 151 0.87 5.70 4.36
C ALA A 151 2.38 5.79 4.07
N PHE A 152 2.94 7.00 4.03
CA PHE A 152 4.37 7.22 3.79
C PHE A 152 5.16 7.28 5.08
N TYR A 153 6.20 6.42 5.15
CA TYR A 153 7.09 6.32 6.31
C TYR A 153 8.54 6.45 5.87
N PHE A 154 9.39 6.96 6.76
CA PHE A 154 10.82 7.06 6.54
C PHE A 154 11.59 7.05 7.87
N ALA A 155 12.85 6.67 7.80
CA ALA A 155 13.85 6.88 8.83
C ALA A 155 15.06 7.55 8.19
N THR A 156 15.82 8.32 8.97
CA THR A 156 17.00 9.03 8.48
C THR A 156 18.30 8.29 8.75
N ASP A 157 18.25 7.24 9.57
CA ASP A 157 19.40 6.49 10.08
C ASP A 157 19.20 4.97 10.05
N TYR A 158 18.05 4.49 9.58
CA TYR A 158 17.72 3.06 9.49
C TYR A 158 17.08 2.70 8.16
N ASP A 159 17.49 1.57 7.60
CA ASP A 159 16.93 1.04 6.37
C ASP A 159 15.63 0.27 6.66
N LEU A 160 14.51 0.88 6.31
CA LEU A 160 13.17 0.30 6.47
C LEU A 160 12.81 -0.71 5.37
N THR A 161 13.61 -0.81 4.31
CA THR A 161 13.29 -1.62 3.12
C THR A 161 13.75 -3.06 3.22
N HIS A 162 14.60 -3.38 4.19
CA HIS A 162 15.12 -4.71 4.44
C HIS A 162 14.60 -5.30 5.74
N THR A 163 14.34 -6.60 5.73
CA THR A 163 14.01 -7.35 6.94
C THR A 163 15.21 -7.46 7.87
N LEU A 164 14.96 -7.72 9.15
CA LEU A 164 16.00 -7.85 10.16
C LEU A 164 17.03 -8.94 9.79
N GLN A 165 16.55 -10.09 9.29
CA GLN A 165 17.42 -11.17 8.83
C GLN A 165 18.27 -10.76 7.61
N ARG A 166 17.68 -10.05 6.64
CA ARG A 166 18.44 -9.58 5.47
C ARG A 166 19.52 -8.60 5.86
N LEU A 167 19.23 -7.66 6.78
CA LEU A 167 20.24 -6.73 7.31
C LEU A 167 21.35 -7.44 8.07
N ALA A 168 21.03 -8.49 8.83
CA ALA A 168 22.04 -9.26 9.56
C ALA A 168 22.96 -10.09 8.65
N ASN A 169 22.52 -10.40 7.43
CA ASN A 169 23.27 -11.19 6.45
C ASN A 169 24.05 -10.34 5.44
N THR A 170 24.12 -9.01 5.64
CA THR A 170 24.85 -8.11 4.75
C THR A 170 26.33 -7.99 5.14
N SER A 171 27.16 -7.61 4.17
CA SER A 171 28.58 -7.34 4.40
C SER A 171 28.80 -6.01 5.13
N PRO A 172 29.96 -5.81 5.77
CA PRO A 172 30.29 -4.52 6.37
C PRO A 172 30.22 -3.35 5.38
N GLU A 173 30.67 -3.56 4.14
CA GLU A 173 30.66 -2.54 3.08
C GLU A 173 29.23 -2.07 2.76
N PHE A 174 28.24 -2.98 2.85
CA PHE A 174 26.83 -2.61 2.68
C PHE A 174 26.36 -1.59 3.71
N HIS A 175 26.85 -1.65 4.94
CA HIS A 175 26.50 -0.72 6.01
C HIS A 175 27.16 0.65 5.84
N GLU A 176 28.26 0.73 5.09
CA GLU A 176 28.94 2.00 4.76
C GLU A 176 28.25 2.76 3.63
N MET A 177 27.47 2.07 2.80
CA MET A 177 26.67 2.69 1.73
C MET A 177 25.59 3.62 2.32
N SER A 178 25.24 4.66 1.58
CA SER A 178 24.12 5.54 1.95
C SER A 178 22.80 4.76 2.00
N LEU A 179 21.82 5.25 2.78
CA LEU A 179 20.49 4.64 2.85
C LEU A 179 19.82 4.50 1.47
N LEU A 180 20.09 5.46 0.58
CA LEU A 180 19.50 5.46 -0.75
C LEU A 180 20.10 4.40 -1.67
N GLU A 181 21.43 4.17 -1.58
CA GLU A 181 22.12 3.14 -2.38
C GLU A 181 21.74 1.72 -1.97
N ARG A 182 21.64 1.48 -0.66
CA ARG A 182 21.37 0.14 -0.15
C ARG A 182 19.89 -0.23 -0.12
N ALA A 183 18.98 0.75 -0.24
CA ALA A 183 17.54 0.51 -0.15
C ALA A 183 17.04 -0.47 -1.22
N ASP A 184 16.18 -1.41 -0.82
CA ASP A 184 15.49 -2.31 -1.74
C ASP A 184 14.47 -1.53 -2.57
N GLN A 185 14.78 -1.37 -3.85
CA GLN A 185 14.02 -0.51 -4.77
C GLN A 185 12.55 -0.94 -4.93
N ARG A 186 12.21 -2.20 -4.63
CA ARG A 186 10.82 -2.67 -4.63
C ARG A 186 9.92 -1.89 -3.67
N PHE A 187 10.49 -1.34 -2.60
CA PHE A 187 9.75 -0.66 -1.53
C PHE A 187 10.02 0.86 -1.46
N VAL A 188 10.88 1.40 -2.32
CA VAL A 188 11.19 2.83 -2.38
C VAL A 188 10.18 3.57 -3.25
N TRP A 189 9.16 4.14 -2.64
CA TRP A 189 8.06 4.79 -3.37
C TRP A 189 8.42 6.14 -3.99
N ASN A 190 9.40 6.83 -3.47
CA ASN A 190 9.91 8.07 -4.05
C ASN A 190 11.11 7.85 -5.00
N GLY A 191 11.42 6.62 -5.38
CA GLY A 191 12.56 6.30 -6.26
C GLY A 191 12.53 7.05 -7.59
N HIS A 192 11.35 7.14 -8.24
CA HIS A 192 11.19 7.93 -9.47
C HIS A 192 11.46 9.42 -9.28
N LEU A 193 11.04 9.99 -8.16
CA LEU A 193 11.26 11.39 -7.81
C LEU A 193 12.72 11.66 -7.44
N LEU A 194 13.46 10.66 -7.00
CA LEU A 194 14.86 10.77 -6.58
C LEU A 194 15.88 10.43 -7.66
N ARG A 195 15.48 10.18 -8.90
CA ARG A 195 16.39 9.73 -9.99
C ARG A 195 17.63 10.62 -10.16
N GLU A 196 17.45 11.94 -10.11
CA GLU A 196 18.55 12.90 -10.25
C GLU A 196 19.52 12.87 -9.06
N PHE A 197 18.99 12.55 -7.86
CA PHE A 197 19.78 12.45 -6.63
C PHE A 197 20.52 11.12 -6.55
N ILE A 198 19.91 10.02 -6.99
CA ILE A 198 20.52 8.67 -6.99
C ILE A 198 21.80 8.66 -7.84
N ALA A 199 21.80 9.40 -8.95
CA ALA A 199 22.93 9.47 -9.87
C ALA A 199 24.16 10.21 -9.31
N GLN A 200 24.01 10.92 -8.19
CA GLN A 200 25.05 11.78 -7.60
C GLN A 200 25.23 11.44 -6.11
N PRO A 201 26.22 10.61 -5.74
CA PRO A 201 26.40 10.15 -4.35
C PRO A 201 26.56 11.27 -3.32
N GLU A 202 27.16 12.38 -3.71
CA GLU A 202 27.34 13.57 -2.86
C GLU A 202 26.01 14.23 -2.42
N LEU A 203 24.91 13.94 -3.15
CA LEU A 203 23.58 14.46 -2.83
C LEU A 203 22.77 13.56 -1.89
N HIS A 204 23.24 12.34 -1.62
CA HIS A 204 22.49 11.37 -0.81
C HIS A 204 22.22 11.86 0.62
N LYS A 205 23.06 12.73 1.17
CA LYS A 205 22.88 13.34 2.50
C LYS A 205 21.70 14.32 2.61
N PHE A 206 21.05 14.66 1.49
CA PHE A 206 19.88 15.55 1.47
C PHE A 206 18.55 14.80 1.33
N VAL A 207 18.60 13.51 1.01
CA VAL A 207 17.45 12.69 0.66
C VAL A 207 17.47 11.35 1.39
N PHE A 208 16.33 10.70 1.46
CA PHE A 208 16.17 9.37 2.07
C PHE A 208 15.09 8.57 1.33
N PRO A 209 15.17 7.24 1.38
CA PRO A 209 14.11 6.39 0.84
C PRO A 209 12.84 6.53 1.67
N VAL A 210 11.71 6.72 0.98
CA VAL A 210 10.38 6.76 1.58
C VAL A 210 9.63 5.50 1.18
N VAL A 211 9.17 4.76 2.18
CA VAL A 211 8.39 3.54 2.00
C VAL A 211 6.90 3.83 2.14
N HIS A 212 6.08 3.04 1.47
CA HIS A 212 4.63 3.10 1.59
C HIS A 212 4.13 1.80 2.25
N GLY A 213 3.39 1.92 3.33
CA GLY A 213 3.02 0.73 4.08
C GLY A 213 2.26 1.04 5.36
N CYS A 214 2.47 0.22 6.36
CA CYS A 214 1.97 0.41 7.73
C CYS A 214 3.07 0.01 8.71
N ILE A 215 3.53 0.96 9.51
CA ILE A 215 4.48 0.71 10.58
C ILE A 215 3.81 1.03 11.91
N LEU A 216 3.75 0.06 12.82
CA LEU A 216 3.03 0.16 14.08
C LEU A 216 4.01 0.28 15.25
N PRO A 217 3.81 1.26 16.16
CA PRO A 217 4.78 1.62 17.19
C PRO A 217 4.83 0.66 18.38
N CYS A 218 3.85 -0.23 18.53
CA CYS A 218 3.79 -1.15 19.67
C CYS A 218 4.66 -2.40 19.46
N SER A 219 5.90 -2.17 19.08
CA SER A 219 6.90 -3.20 18.86
C SER A 219 6.45 -4.21 17.83
N LEU A 220 6.38 -3.94 16.54
CA LEU A 220 6.38 -5.20 16.02
C LEU A 220 5.88 -5.55 14.65
N VAL A 221 5.35 -4.63 13.89
CA VAL A 221 4.95 -5.07 12.54
C VAL A 221 5.26 -4.00 11.51
N VAL A 222 6.15 -4.35 10.60
CA VAL A 222 6.48 -3.55 9.43
C VAL A 222 5.80 -4.19 8.24
N PHE A 223 4.92 -3.46 7.56
CA PHE A 223 4.28 -3.88 6.32
C PHE A 223 4.74 -2.96 5.21
N LEU A 224 5.43 -3.51 4.23
CA LEU A 224 5.89 -2.76 3.08
C LEU A 224 5.11 -3.19 1.84
N TRP A 225 4.63 -2.22 1.09
CA TRP A 225 3.93 -2.44 -0.17
C TRP A 225 4.86 -2.22 -1.34
N ASP A 226 4.92 -3.20 -2.19
CA ASP A 226 5.62 -3.15 -3.46
C ASP A 226 4.95 -2.15 -4.41
N LEU A 227 5.73 -1.62 -5.35
CA LEU A 227 5.32 -0.70 -6.39
C LEU A 227 4.37 -1.31 -7.44
N SER A 228 4.03 -2.59 -7.31
CA SER A 228 3.26 -3.34 -8.30
C SER A 228 1.81 -2.89 -8.46
N CYS A 229 1.32 -3.04 -9.67
CA CYS A 229 0.04 -2.53 -10.16
C CYS A 229 -1.23 -3.09 -9.51
N ARG A 230 -2.30 -2.30 -9.61
CA ARG A 230 -3.65 -2.63 -9.16
C ARG A 230 -4.53 -3.38 -10.19
N ALA A 231 -5.73 -3.67 -9.74
CA ALA A 231 -6.73 -4.62 -10.16
C ALA A 231 -7.21 -4.66 -11.62
N ARG A 232 -6.96 -3.66 -12.45
CA ARG A 232 -7.54 -3.60 -13.81
C ARG A 232 -6.68 -4.19 -14.90
N LEU A 233 -5.41 -4.40 -14.60
CA LEU A 233 -4.37 -4.86 -15.51
C LEU A 233 -4.01 -6.30 -15.20
N PRO A 234 -3.21 -6.97 -16.02
CA PRO A 234 -2.69 -8.29 -15.66
C PRO A 234 -2.17 -8.26 -14.24
N ARG A 235 -2.57 -9.25 -13.44
CA ARG A 235 -2.21 -9.32 -12.01
C ARG A 235 -0.73 -9.65 -11.77
N ILE A 236 0.05 -9.73 -12.83
CA ILE A 236 1.50 -9.89 -12.82
C ILE A 236 2.09 -9.09 -13.99
N ASP A 237 3.24 -8.48 -13.81
CA ASP A 237 3.98 -7.80 -14.87
C ASP A 237 4.96 -8.74 -15.58
N SER A 238 5.71 -8.20 -16.55
CA SER A 238 6.72 -8.94 -17.31
C SER A 238 7.92 -9.40 -16.47
N GLU A 239 8.14 -8.79 -15.31
CA GLU A 239 9.25 -9.11 -14.41
C GLU A 239 8.87 -10.12 -13.32
N GLY A 240 7.58 -10.49 -13.24
CA GLY A 240 7.08 -11.44 -12.25
C GLY A 240 6.60 -10.81 -10.96
N HIS A 241 6.37 -9.49 -10.93
CA HIS A 241 5.80 -8.82 -9.76
C HIS A 241 4.27 -8.92 -9.77
N PRO A 242 3.67 -9.54 -8.75
CA PRO A 242 2.22 -9.66 -8.68
C PRO A 242 1.61 -8.39 -8.10
N ALA A 243 0.42 -8.05 -8.57
CA ALA A 243 -0.35 -6.96 -7.98
C ALA A 243 -0.60 -7.18 -6.47
N ASN A 244 -0.67 -6.09 -5.72
CA ASN A 244 -0.93 -6.08 -4.27
C ASN A 244 0.08 -6.89 -3.45
N TYR A 245 1.33 -6.93 -3.88
CA TYR A 245 2.37 -7.59 -3.12
C TYR A 245 2.68 -6.80 -1.85
N VAL A 246 2.77 -7.53 -0.73
CA VAL A 246 3.13 -6.98 0.57
C VAL A 246 4.09 -7.93 1.27
N GLU A 247 5.20 -7.42 1.70
CA GLU A 247 6.08 -8.06 2.66
C GLU A 247 5.64 -7.65 4.07
N THR A 248 5.48 -8.61 4.95
CA THR A 248 5.08 -8.41 6.33
C THR A 248 6.14 -8.98 7.25
N GLU A 249 6.80 -8.14 8.03
CA GLU A 249 7.73 -8.56 9.07
C GLU A 249 7.17 -8.22 10.44
N GLN A 250 7.02 -9.23 11.29
CA GLN A 250 6.67 -9.07 12.70
C GLN A 250 7.94 -9.15 13.54
N ILE A 251 8.30 -8.06 14.20
CA ILE A 251 9.50 -7.95 15.02
C ILE A 251 9.09 -7.92 16.49
N VAL A 252 9.79 -8.68 17.33
CA VAL A 252 9.68 -8.60 18.80
C VAL A 252 11.04 -8.36 19.41
N GLN A 253 11.09 -7.43 20.35
CA GLN A 253 12.29 -7.15 21.15
C GLN A 253 11.99 -7.34 22.62
N TYR A 254 12.86 -8.08 23.30
CA TYR A 254 12.82 -8.23 24.75
C TYR A 254 14.23 -8.07 25.30
N ASN A 255 14.43 -7.09 26.18
CA ASN A 255 15.75 -6.60 26.56
C ASN A 255 16.56 -6.25 25.30
N SER A 256 17.71 -6.89 25.08
CA SER A 256 18.53 -6.68 23.87
C SER A 256 18.31 -7.76 22.81
N ALA A 257 17.61 -8.86 23.11
CA ALA A 257 17.30 -9.90 22.14
C ALA A 257 16.20 -9.45 21.17
N LYS A 258 16.34 -9.87 19.90
CA LYS A 258 15.43 -9.45 18.81
C LYS A 258 15.04 -10.70 18.02
N ALA A 259 13.75 -10.83 17.73
CA ALA A 259 13.27 -11.87 16.83
C ALA A 259 12.35 -11.28 15.76
N SER A 260 12.33 -11.90 14.58
CA SER A 260 11.41 -11.52 13.51
C SER A 260 10.84 -12.73 12.78
N PHE A 261 9.65 -12.54 12.21
CA PHE A 261 8.97 -13.52 11.37
C PHE A 261 8.40 -12.82 10.14
N VAL A 262 8.79 -13.29 8.97
CA VAL A 262 8.44 -12.69 7.68
C VAL A 262 7.42 -13.55 6.96
N GLN A 263 6.39 -12.91 6.41
CA GLN A 263 5.39 -13.50 5.53
C GLN A 263 5.20 -12.61 4.31
N THR A 264 4.81 -13.20 3.18
CA THR A 264 4.48 -12.46 1.97
C THR A 264 3.03 -12.68 1.55
N ARG A 265 2.45 -11.73 0.87
CA ARG A 265 1.11 -11.81 0.29
C ARG A 265 1.07 -11.06 -1.03
N GLY A 266 0.15 -11.43 -1.88
CA GLY A 266 -0.02 -10.80 -3.18
C GLY A 266 -1.08 -11.50 -4.00
N SER A 267 -1.44 -10.92 -5.13
CA SER A 267 -2.36 -11.54 -6.09
C SER A 267 -1.80 -12.87 -6.61
N ILE A 268 -2.63 -13.69 -7.21
CA ILE A 268 -2.20 -14.93 -7.85
C ILE A 268 -1.25 -14.58 -8.99
N PRO A 269 -0.02 -15.12 -9.02
CA PRO A 269 1.06 -14.61 -9.89
C PRO A 269 1.02 -15.22 -11.29
N PHE A 270 -0.04 -14.99 -12.06
CA PHE A 270 -0.13 -15.24 -13.48
C PHE A 270 -1.04 -14.22 -14.18
N TYR A 271 -1.13 -14.24 -15.51
CA TYR A 271 -1.84 -13.23 -16.30
C TYR A 271 -3.34 -13.44 -16.28
N TRP A 272 -4.03 -12.72 -15.41
CA TRP A 272 -5.48 -12.67 -15.32
C TRP A 272 -5.94 -11.28 -14.91
N SER A 273 -7.18 -10.94 -15.18
CA SER A 273 -7.75 -9.64 -14.85
C SER A 273 -9.21 -9.77 -14.39
N GLN A 274 -9.68 -8.77 -13.66
CA GLN A 274 -11.06 -8.64 -13.26
C GLN A 274 -11.51 -7.19 -13.51
N ARG A 275 -12.08 -6.93 -14.69
CA ARG A 275 -12.48 -5.59 -15.09
C ARG A 275 -13.79 -5.20 -14.45
N PRO A 276 -13.90 -4.04 -13.77
CA PRO A 276 -15.16 -3.47 -13.33
C PRO A 276 -16.10 -3.26 -14.51
N ASN A 277 -17.38 -3.59 -14.33
CA ASN A 277 -18.39 -3.49 -15.38
C ASN A 277 -19.79 -3.24 -14.81
N LEU A 278 -19.87 -2.51 -13.70
CA LEU A 278 -21.06 -2.25 -12.90
C LEU A 278 -21.71 -3.50 -12.27
N LYS A 279 -21.22 -4.70 -12.55
CA LYS A 279 -21.68 -5.91 -11.84
C LYS A 279 -21.02 -5.97 -10.46
N TYR A 280 -21.76 -6.43 -9.47
CA TYR A 280 -21.27 -6.51 -8.09
C TYR A 280 -20.01 -7.38 -7.95
N LYS A 281 -19.93 -8.49 -8.71
CA LYS A 281 -18.76 -9.39 -8.77
C LYS A 281 -18.48 -9.74 -10.23
N PRO A 282 -17.65 -8.98 -10.94
CA PRO A 282 -17.22 -9.35 -12.28
C PRO A 282 -16.50 -10.70 -12.27
N LYS A 283 -16.70 -11.50 -13.32
CA LYS A 283 -15.97 -12.77 -13.44
C LYS A 283 -14.50 -12.51 -13.77
N PRO A 284 -13.56 -13.22 -13.14
CA PRO A 284 -12.16 -13.17 -13.52
C PRO A 284 -11.96 -13.73 -14.93
N GLN A 285 -11.03 -13.13 -15.66
CA GLN A 285 -10.65 -13.54 -17.02
C GLN A 285 -9.18 -13.91 -17.02
N ILE A 286 -8.88 -15.13 -17.46
CA ILE A 286 -7.49 -15.61 -17.64
C ILE A 286 -7.09 -15.29 -19.07
N SER A 287 -5.91 -14.68 -19.28
CA SER A 287 -5.38 -14.43 -20.62
C SER A 287 -5.16 -15.73 -21.37
N LYS A 288 -5.42 -15.72 -22.69
CA LYS A 288 -5.22 -16.90 -23.55
C LYS A 288 -3.97 -16.79 -24.41
N THR A 289 -3.39 -15.59 -24.51
CA THR A 289 -2.35 -15.27 -25.49
C THR A 289 -0.94 -15.27 -24.89
N VAL A 290 -0.82 -15.27 -23.57
CA VAL A 290 0.46 -15.09 -22.87
C VAL A 290 0.91 -16.40 -22.20
N ASN A 291 2.23 -16.64 -22.19
CA ASN A 291 2.81 -17.75 -21.43
C ASN A 291 2.77 -17.45 -19.92
N HIS A 292 1.82 -18.06 -19.24
CA HIS A 292 1.66 -17.89 -17.79
C HIS A 292 2.84 -18.43 -16.98
N LEU A 293 3.50 -19.49 -17.46
CA LEU A 293 4.56 -20.16 -16.72
C LEU A 293 5.78 -19.26 -16.55
N ASP A 294 6.11 -18.46 -17.54
CA ASP A 294 7.27 -17.57 -17.51
C ASP A 294 7.19 -16.53 -16.37
N GLY A 295 6.11 -15.75 -16.32
CA GLY A 295 5.89 -14.79 -15.23
C GLY A 295 5.76 -15.47 -13.87
N PHE A 296 5.10 -16.62 -13.82
CA PHE A 296 4.96 -17.44 -12.62
C PHE A 296 6.32 -17.90 -12.08
N GLN A 297 7.18 -18.42 -12.94
CA GLN A 297 8.52 -18.87 -12.60
C GLN A 297 9.37 -17.70 -12.09
N ARG A 298 9.43 -16.57 -12.81
CA ARG A 298 10.18 -15.37 -12.37
C ARG A 298 9.77 -14.93 -10.98
N HIS A 299 8.45 -14.92 -10.70
CA HIS A 299 7.95 -14.58 -9.38
C HIS A 299 8.53 -15.50 -8.30
N PHE A 300 8.40 -16.82 -8.46
CA PHE A 300 8.84 -17.76 -7.43
C PHE A 300 10.36 -17.91 -7.35
N ASP A 301 11.09 -17.73 -8.44
CA ASP A 301 12.56 -17.66 -8.40
C ASP A 301 13.02 -16.48 -7.54
N SER A 302 12.41 -15.30 -7.71
CA SER A 302 12.68 -14.15 -6.85
C SER A 302 12.29 -14.41 -5.39
N GLN A 303 11.12 -15.02 -5.14
CA GLN A 303 10.69 -15.34 -3.77
C GLN A 303 11.62 -16.34 -3.07
N ILE A 304 12.11 -17.34 -3.79
CA ILE A 304 13.04 -18.34 -3.25
C ILE A 304 14.39 -17.70 -2.92
N ILE A 305 14.92 -16.84 -3.80
CA ILE A 305 16.17 -16.12 -3.55
C ILE A 305 16.08 -15.24 -2.30
N LEU A 306 14.95 -14.57 -2.11
CA LEU A 306 14.78 -13.59 -1.03
C LEU A 306 14.40 -14.21 0.31
N TYR A 307 13.60 -15.29 0.30
CA TYR A 307 12.94 -15.81 1.50
C TYR A 307 13.09 -17.32 1.69
N GLY A 308 13.83 -18.01 0.83
CA GLY A 308 14.00 -19.45 0.90
C GLY A 308 12.77 -20.26 0.44
N ARG A 309 12.52 -21.41 1.08
CA ARG A 309 11.42 -22.31 0.72
C ARG A 309 10.06 -21.60 0.82
N GLN A 310 9.16 -21.93 -0.11
CA GLN A 310 7.86 -21.27 -0.24
C GLN A 310 6.70 -22.23 0.06
N VAL A 311 5.81 -21.85 0.96
CA VAL A 311 4.51 -22.51 1.09
C VAL A 311 3.43 -21.55 0.59
N ILE A 312 2.81 -21.91 -0.52
CA ILE A 312 1.69 -21.15 -1.10
C ILE A 312 0.41 -21.52 -0.36
N LEU A 313 -0.22 -20.52 0.26
CA LEU A 313 -1.54 -20.65 0.88
C LEU A 313 -2.60 -20.00 -0.01
N ASN A 314 -3.23 -20.82 -0.83
CA ASN A 314 -4.27 -20.32 -1.74
C ASN A 314 -5.66 -20.35 -1.05
N LEU A 315 -6.21 -19.17 -0.77
CA LEU A 315 -7.43 -18.96 0.00
C LEU A 315 -8.65 -18.64 -0.88
N ILE A 316 -8.57 -18.89 -2.19
CA ILE A 316 -9.71 -18.68 -3.10
C ILE A 316 -10.72 -19.84 -3.00
N ASN A 317 -11.93 -19.56 -3.46
CA ASN A 317 -12.99 -20.56 -3.46
C ASN A 317 -12.72 -21.62 -4.54
N GLN A 318 -12.83 -22.89 -4.17
CA GLN A 318 -12.63 -24.02 -5.09
C GLN A 318 -13.86 -24.30 -5.97
N LYS A 319 -14.93 -23.52 -5.81
CA LYS A 319 -16.18 -23.64 -6.58
C LYS A 319 -16.65 -22.28 -7.08
N GLY A 320 -17.48 -22.29 -8.13
CA GLY A 320 -18.09 -21.08 -8.66
C GLY A 320 -17.14 -20.26 -9.55
N SER A 321 -17.23 -18.91 -9.48
CA SER A 321 -16.50 -18.02 -10.38
C SER A 321 -14.99 -17.98 -10.15
N GLU A 322 -14.51 -18.36 -8.98
CA GLU A 322 -13.08 -18.38 -8.62
C GLU A 322 -12.40 -19.71 -9.02
N GLN A 323 -13.16 -20.78 -9.24
CA GLN A 323 -12.64 -22.12 -9.57
C GLN A 323 -11.67 -22.16 -10.77
N PRO A 324 -11.89 -21.45 -11.89
CA PRO A 324 -10.95 -21.46 -13.01
C PRO A 324 -9.56 -20.95 -12.64
N LEU A 325 -9.48 -19.98 -11.71
CA LEU A 325 -8.19 -19.45 -11.20
C LEU A 325 -7.49 -20.49 -10.34
N GLU A 326 -8.22 -21.19 -9.50
CA GLU A 326 -7.66 -22.26 -8.65
C GLU A 326 -7.07 -23.38 -9.49
N LEU A 327 -7.80 -23.89 -10.47
CA LEU A 327 -7.33 -24.96 -11.37
C LEU A 327 -6.11 -24.53 -12.20
N ALA A 328 -6.11 -23.27 -12.69
CA ALA A 328 -4.96 -22.73 -13.42
C ALA A 328 -3.73 -22.61 -12.53
N PHE A 329 -3.90 -22.19 -11.27
CA PHE A 329 -2.83 -22.04 -10.31
C PHE A 329 -2.21 -23.42 -9.96
N ASP A 330 -3.02 -24.39 -9.60
CA ASP A 330 -2.58 -25.77 -9.31
C ASP A 330 -1.81 -26.37 -10.50
N LYS A 331 -2.32 -26.20 -11.71
CA LYS A 331 -1.65 -26.63 -12.93
C LYS A 331 -0.28 -25.97 -13.12
N LEU A 332 -0.16 -24.66 -12.87
CA LEU A 332 1.11 -23.94 -13.00
C LEU A 332 2.14 -24.40 -11.97
N VAL A 333 1.72 -24.60 -10.73
CA VAL A 333 2.60 -25.14 -9.68
C VAL A 333 3.10 -26.55 -10.07
N THR A 334 2.19 -27.40 -10.52
CA THR A 334 2.54 -28.76 -10.98
C THR A 334 3.48 -28.71 -12.19
N SER A 335 3.23 -27.80 -13.15
CA SER A 335 4.08 -27.65 -14.34
C SER A 335 5.45 -27.09 -14.02
N LEU A 336 5.58 -26.22 -13.02
CA LEU A 336 6.87 -25.69 -12.57
C LEU A 336 7.72 -26.78 -11.90
N GLY A 337 7.09 -27.70 -11.15
CA GLY A 337 7.73 -28.86 -10.54
C GLY A 337 8.91 -28.55 -9.60
N ASN A 338 8.94 -27.34 -9.00
CA ASN A 338 10.03 -26.90 -8.14
C ASN A 338 9.84 -27.44 -6.72
N GLY A 339 10.78 -28.26 -6.23
CA GLY A 339 10.74 -28.85 -4.89
C GLY A 339 10.84 -27.85 -3.73
N MET A 340 11.24 -26.61 -4.00
CA MET A 340 11.25 -25.52 -3.01
C MET A 340 9.87 -24.91 -2.78
N ILE A 341 8.85 -25.31 -3.56
CA ILE A 341 7.50 -24.75 -3.51
C ILE A 341 6.52 -25.85 -3.10
N LYS A 342 5.76 -25.59 -2.05
CA LYS A 342 4.62 -26.44 -1.65
C LYS A 342 3.32 -25.65 -1.81
N TYR A 343 2.33 -26.27 -2.43
CA TYR A 343 1.02 -25.65 -2.66
C TYR A 343 -0.04 -26.26 -1.75
N ILE A 344 -0.81 -25.38 -1.09
CA ILE A 344 -1.91 -25.75 -0.22
C ILE A 344 -3.12 -24.91 -0.60
N ALA A 345 -4.18 -25.56 -1.11
CA ALA A 345 -5.45 -24.93 -1.41
C ALA A 345 -6.41 -25.11 -0.22
N PHE A 346 -6.97 -24.00 0.26
CA PHE A 346 -7.93 -23.98 1.36
C PHE A 346 -9.16 -23.16 0.98
N ASP A 347 -10.30 -23.81 0.78
CA ASP A 347 -11.57 -23.15 0.47
C ASP A 347 -12.10 -22.40 1.69
N PHE A 348 -11.66 -21.15 1.83
CA PHE A 348 -12.01 -20.30 2.97
C PHE A 348 -13.52 -20.14 3.14
N HIS A 349 -14.27 -20.01 2.04
CA HIS A 349 -15.71 -19.79 2.11
C HIS A 349 -16.46 -21.04 2.56
N LYS A 350 -16.07 -22.20 2.08
CA LYS A 350 -16.65 -23.49 2.47
C LYS A 350 -16.39 -23.79 3.94
N GLU A 351 -15.14 -23.65 4.37
CA GLU A 351 -14.75 -24.02 5.73
C GLU A 351 -15.27 -23.02 6.77
N CYS A 352 -15.20 -21.71 6.49
CA CYS A 352 -15.65 -20.66 7.41
C CYS A 352 -17.13 -20.27 7.24
N SER A 353 -17.90 -21.00 6.40
CA SER A 353 -19.33 -20.75 6.24
C SER A 353 -20.06 -20.78 7.59
N ARG A 354 -21.14 -19.99 7.73
CA ARG A 354 -21.94 -19.87 8.97
C ARG A 354 -21.12 -19.49 10.19
N MET A 355 -20.10 -18.60 10.02
CA MET A 355 -19.27 -18.06 11.12
C MET A 355 -18.39 -19.11 11.84
N ARG A 356 -18.07 -20.22 11.22
CA ARG A 356 -17.24 -21.30 11.80
C ARG A 356 -15.74 -20.96 11.72
N TRP A 357 -15.34 -19.84 12.27
CA TRP A 357 -13.97 -19.33 12.22
C TRP A 357 -12.95 -20.26 12.93
N HIS A 358 -13.37 -21.06 13.90
CA HIS A 358 -12.52 -22.07 14.56
C HIS A 358 -11.94 -23.08 13.58
N ARG A 359 -12.57 -23.29 12.40
CA ARG A 359 -12.05 -24.19 11.37
C ARG A 359 -10.79 -23.68 10.66
N LEU A 360 -10.44 -22.42 10.84
CA LEU A 360 -9.16 -21.90 10.36
C LEU A 360 -7.97 -22.57 11.06
N GLN A 361 -8.19 -23.09 12.28
CA GLN A 361 -7.19 -23.88 12.98
C GLN A 361 -6.74 -25.09 12.17
N ILE A 362 -7.62 -25.70 11.38
CA ILE A 362 -7.29 -26.82 10.49
C ILE A 362 -6.15 -26.44 9.53
N LEU A 363 -6.22 -25.24 8.93
CA LEU A 363 -5.14 -24.78 8.05
C LEU A 363 -3.84 -24.55 8.82
N VAL A 364 -3.92 -23.95 10.01
CA VAL A 364 -2.74 -23.72 10.85
C VAL A 364 -2.10 -25.05 11.26
N ASP A 365 -2.91 -26.06 11.61
CA ASP A 365 -2.44 -27.40 11.96
C ASP A 365 -1.80 -28.12 10.76
N MET A 366 -2.37 -27.98 9.57
CA MET A 366 -1.81 -28.54 8.32
C MET A 366 -0.42 -27.99 7.98
N VAL A 367 -0.11 -26.77 8.37
CA VAL A 367 1.16 -26.11 8.07
C VAL A 367 2.10 -26.04 9.28
N ALA A 368 1.68 -26.56 10.44
CA ALA A 368 2.41 -26.43 11.68
C ALA A 368 3.84 -26.98 11.60
N GLU A 369 4.03 -28.20 11.07
CA GLU A 369 5.34 -28.81 10.89
C GLU A 369 6.25 -27.98 9.99
N MET A 370 5.70 -27.49 8.86
CA MET A 370 6.45 -26.62 7.94
C MET A 370 6.84 -25.30 8.58
N GLN A 371 5.95 -24.73 9.40
CA GLN A 371 6.26 -23.50 10.13
C GLN A 371 7.36 -23.72 11.16
N ASP A 372 7.39 -24.89 11.82
CA ASP A 372 8.45 -25.25 12.77
C ASP A 372 9.79 -25.49 12.05
N GLU A 373 9.76 -26.09 10.85
CA GLU A 373 10.95 -26.24 9.98
C GLU A 373 11.47 -24.88 9.49
N PHE A 374 10.58 -23.97 9.09
CA PHE A 374 10.98 -22.64 8.61
C PHE A 374 11.57 -21.79 9.73
N GLY A 375 11.09 -21.98 10.95
CA GLY A 375 11.55 -21.24 12.10
C GLY A 375 11.25 -19.73 12.01
N TYR A 376 12.12 -18.98 12.62
CA TYR A 376 12.11 -17.51 12.65
C TYR A 376 13.52 -16.98 12.90
N PHE A 377 13.76 -15.74 12.57
CA PHE A 377 15.03 -15.09 12.85
C PHE A 377 15.11 -14.67 14.32
N LEU A 378 16.23 -14.99 14.99
CA LEU A 378 16.47 -14.62 16.39
C LEU A 378 17.94 -14.26 16.59
N VAL A 379 18.15 -13.08 17.19
CA VAL A 379 19.44 -12.62 17.69
C VAL A 379 19.36 -12.47 19.20
N ASP A 380 20.32 -12.99 19.92
CA ASP A 380 20.40 -12.85 21.38
C ASP A 380 20.85 -11.45 21.82
N ALA A 381 21.00 -11.29 23.14
CA ALA A 381 21.41 -10.01 23.74
C ALA A 381 22.84 -9.59 23.36
N ASP A 382 23.68 -10.53 22.98
CA ASP A 382 25.09 -10.31 22.59
C ASP A 382 25.24 -10.06 21.08
N GLY A 383 24.15 -10.03 20.34
CA GLY A 383 24.15 -9.85 18.88
C GLY A 383 24.43 -11.11 18.09
N LYS A 384 24.44 -12.29 18.72
CA LYS A 384 24.67 -13.56 18.04
C LYS A 384 23.39 -14.11 17.43
N VAL A 385 23.44 -14.49 16.16
CA VAL A 385 22.33 -15.15 15.47
C VAL A 385 22.13 -16.55 16.05
N MET A 386 20.94 -16.79 16.62
CA MET A 386 20.55 -18.03 17.26
C MET A 386 19.67 -18.92 16.38
N SER A 387 18.93 -18.34 15.46
CA SER A 387 18.17 -19.04 14.43
C SER A 387 17.90 -18.13 13.23
N THR A 388 17.68 -18.75 12.09
CA THR A 388 17.34 -18.12 10.82
C THR A 388 15.99 -18.62 10.33
N GLN A 389 15.28 -17.81 9.57
CA GLN A 389 14.05 -18.23 8.90
C GLN A 389 14.40 -18.80 7.53
N GLU A 390 14.14 -20.10 7.30
CA GLU A 390 14.56 -20.85 6.12
C GLU A 390 13.48 -20.92 5.02
N GLY A 391 12.33 -20.36 5.27
CA GLY A 391 11.23 -20.32 4.31
C GLY A 391 10.11 -19.39 4.74
N THR A 392 9.16 -19.13 3.84
CA THR A 392 8.06 -18.23 4.09
C THR A 392 6.71 -18.75 3.60
N PHE A 393 5.65 -18.24 4.20
CA PHE A 393 4.28 -18.45 3.75
C PHE A 393 3.86 -17.32 2.81
N ARG A 394 3.55 -17.70 1.56
CA ARG A 394 3.06 -16.79 0.54
C ARG A 394 1.56 -16.98 0.39
N SER A 395 0.79 -16.08 1.01
CA SER A 395 -0.68 -16.16 1.05
C SER A 395 -1.32 -15.37 -0.08
N ASN A 396 -2.38 -15.91 -0.68
CA ASN A 396 -3.17 -15.20 -1.68
C ASN A 396 -4.67 -15.49 -1.55
N CYS A 397 -5.46 -14.51 -1.96
CA CYS A 397 -6.87 -14.66 -2.31
C CYS A 397 -7.14 -13.80 -3.55
N MET A 398 -8.40 -13.52 -3.89
CA MET A 398 -8.72 -12.65 -5.05
C MET A 398 -8.06 -11.28 -4.92
N ASP A 399 -8.34 -10.57 -3.84
CA ASP A 399 -7.86 -9.20 -3.60
C ASP A 399 -6.77 -9.11 -2.51
N CYS A 400 -6.40 -10.24 -1.91
CA CYS A 400 -5.40 -10.33 -0.85
C CYS A 400 -5.64 -9.39 0.34
N LEU A 401 -6.88 -9.15 0.71
CA LEU A 401 -7.27 -8.28 1.82
C LEU A 401 -7.69 -9.08 3.06
N ASP A 402 -8.99 -9.26 3.24
CA ASP A 402 -9.56 -9.74 4.51
C ASP A 402 -9.19 -11.19 4.84
N ARG A 403 -9.35 -12.14 3.89
CA ARG A 403 -9.03 -13.58 4.12
C ARG A 403 -7.56 -13.77 4.45
N THR A 404 -6.69 -13.15 3.67
CA THR A 404 -5.24 -13.24 3.81
C THR A 404 -4.77 -12.68 5.15
N ASN A 405 -5.33 -11.53 5.59
CA ASN A 405 -4.93 -10.92 6.86
C ASN A 405 -5.25 -11.84 8.06
N VAL A 406 -6.39 -12.52 8.04
CA VAL A 406 -6.77 -13.44 9.11
C VAL A 406 -5.78 -14.60 9.22
N ILE A 407 -5.43 -15.24 8.11
CA ILE A 407 -4.49 -16.36 8.12
C ILE A 407 -3.08 -15.92 8.52
N GLN A 408 -2.60 -14.81 7.97
CA GLN A 408 -1.30 -14.28 8.34
C GLN A 408 -1.21 -13.93 9.84
N SER A 409 -2.28 -13.38 10.41
CA SER A 409 -2.31 -13.08 11.85
C SER A 409 -2.22 -14.35 12.72
N MET A 410 -2.87 -15.44 12.30
CA MET A 410 -2.81 -16.72 13.05
C MET A 410 -1.42 -17.36 12.98
N LEU A 411 -0.78 -17.36 11.82
CA LEU A 411 0.59 -17.87 11.66
C LEU A 411 1.59 -17.00 12.43
N ALA A 412 1.43 -15.69 12.37
CA ALA A 412 2.23 -14.74 13.13
C ALA A 412 2.09 -14.92 14.64
N GLN A 413 0.88 -15.19 15.13
CA GLN A 413 0.62 -15.46 16.54
C GLN A 413 1.33 -16.74 17.01
N ARG A 414 1.27 -17.81 16.21
CA ARG A 414 1.96 -19.07 16.51
C ARG A 414 3.47 -18.87 16.56
N SER A 415 4.04 -18.16 15.58
CA SER A 415 5.47 -17.82 15.58
C SER A 415 5.87 -16.96 16.79
N LEU A 416 5.09 -15.92 17.09
CA LEU A 416 5.33 -15.04 18.24
C LEU A 416 5.36 -15.80 19.56
N GLN A 417 4.46 -16.77 19.73
CA GLN A 417 4.42 -17.62 20.91
C GLN A 417 5.71 -18.45 21.06
N SER A 418 6.21 -19.00 19.95
CA SER A 418 7.48 -19.72 19.93
C SER A 418 8.67 -18.80 20.23
N GLN A 419 8.69 -17.61 19.67
CA GLN A 419 9.72 -16.58 19.92
C GLN A 419 9.75 -16.17 21.39
N LEU A 420 8.61 -15.84 21.99
CA LEU A 420 8.51 -15.44 23.39
C LEU A 420 8.90 -16.55 24.37
N ARG A 421 8.61 -17.82 24.05
CA ARG A 421 9.10 -18.97 24.81
C ARG A 421 10.62 -19.09 24.73
N ARG A 422 11.19 -18.95 23.55
CA ARG A 422 12.66 -19.02 23.34
C ARG A 422 13.40 -17.89 24.04
N MET A 423 12.79 -16.71 24.12
CA MET A 423 13.33 -15.54 24.86
C MET A 423 13.12 -15.63 26.38
N GLY A 424 12.45 -16.67 26.90
CA GLY A 424 12.16 -16.85 28.32
C GLY A 424 11.06 -15.93 28.88
N VAL A 425 10.26 -15.30 28.00
CA VAL A 425 9.13 -14.43 28.39
C VAL A 425 7.89 -15.26 28.74
N LEU A 426 7.62 -16.32 27.99
CA LEU A 426 6.53 -17.26 28.24
C LEU A 426 7.08 -18.59 28.74
N HIS A 427 6.44 -19.13 29.79
CA HIS A 427 6.71 -20.48 30.28
C HIS A 427 6.06 -21.56 29.40
N ALA A 428 6.52 -22.80 29.55
CA ALA A 428 5.92 -23.94 28.87
C ALA A 428 4.43 -24.05 29.25
N GLY A 429 3.55 -24.14 28.24
CA GLY A 429 2.10 -24.22 28.42
C GLY A 429 1.35 -22.91 28.50
N GLN A 430 2.04 -21.77 28.71
CA GLN A 430 1.39 -20.46 28.67
C GLN A 430 1.04 -20.04 27.25
N GLN A 431 -0.12 -19.42 27.10
CA GLN A 431 -0.63 -18.85 25.84
C GLN A 431 -0.56 -17.32 25.87
N ILE A 432 -0.40 -16.71 24.71
CA ILE A 432 -0.39 -15.23 24.60
C ILE A 432 -1.72 -14.63 25.05
N GLU A 433 -2.82 -15.35 24.85
CA GLU A 433 -4.18 -14.94 25.23
C GLU A 433 -4.37 -14.81 26.74
N GLU A 434 -3.58 -15.51 27.54
CA GLU A 434 -3.61 -15.40 29.01
C GLU A 434 -3.09 -14.02 29.49
N GLN A 435 -2.32 -13.37 28.63
CA GLN A 435 -1.84 -12.00 28.79
C GLN A 435 -2.79 -11.02 28.09
N ALA A 436 -3.90 -10.66 28.73
CA ALA A 436 -5.01 -9.94 28.12
C ALA A 436 -4.60 -8.64 27.39
N ASP A 437 -3.71 -7.85 27.99
CA ASP A 437 -3.26 -6.57 27.40
C ASP A 437 -2.40 -6.81 26.14
N PHE A 438 -1.51 -7.79 26.19
CA PHE A 438 -0.66 -8.13 25.05
C PHE A 438 -1.46 -8.76 23.90
N GLY A 439 -2.35 -9.69 24.23
CA GLY A 439 -3.24 -10.30 23.23
C GLY A 439 -4.15 -9.27 22.55
N LYS A 440 -4.64 -8.27 23.29
CA LYS A 440 -5.42 -7.16 22.74
C LYS A 440 -4.57 -6.27 21.82
N MET A 441 -3.35 -5.94 22.24
CA MET A 441 -2.41 -5.15 21.43
C MET A 441 -2.08 -5.86 20.11
N PHE A 442 -1.78 -7.16 20.16
CA PHE A 442 -1.52 -7.98 18.98
C PHE A 442 -2.70 -7.97 17.99
N LYS A 443 -3.92 -8.23 18.50
CA LYS A 443 -5.13 -8.22 17.67
C LYS A 443 -5.40 -6.85 17.05
N ASN A 444 -5.18 -5.77 17.78
CA ASN A 444 -5.32 -4.41 17.25
C ASN A 444 -4.29 -4.13 16.16
N ALA A 445 -3.03 -4.52 16.35
CA ALA A 445 -1.99 -4.34 15.33
C ALA A 445 -2.35 -5.03 14.01
N TRP A 446 -2.81 -6.28 14.05
CA TRP A 446 -3.24 -6.99 12.86
C TRP A 446 -4.53 -6.45 12.23
N ALA A 447 -5.43 -5.88 13.03
CA ALA A 447 -6.62 -5.19 12.52
C ALA A 447 -6.26 -3.85 11.86
N ASP A 448 -5.34 -3.09 12.45
CA ASP A 448 -4.82 -1.84 11.86
C ASP A 448 -4.09 -2.10 10.55
N ASN A 449 -3.32 -3.20 10.47
CA ASN A 449 -2.75 -3.65 9.21
C ASN A 449 -3.80 -3.96 8.15
N ALA A 450 -4.85 -4.71 8.53
CA ALA A 450 -5.95 -5.01 7.60
C ALA A 450 -6.59 -3.73 7.07
N ASP A 451 -6.85 -2.76 7.96
CA ASP A 451 -7.42 -1.46 7.59
C ASP A 451 -6.50 -0.67 6.66
N ALA A 452 -5.19 -0.65 6.94
CA ALA A 452 -4.21 0.02 6.11
C ALA A 452 -4.13 -0.59 4.70
N CYS A 453 -4.02 -1.92 4.59
CA CYS A 453 -4.03 -2.63 3.31
C CYS A 453 -5.33 -2.37 2.54
N ALA A 454 -6.48 -2.41 3.21
CA ALA A 454 -7.77 -2.19 2.57
C ALA A 454 -7.95 -0.73 2.10
N LYS A 455 -7.50 0.26 2.88
CA LYS A 455 -7.49 1.67 2.49
C LYS A 455 -6.62 1.88 1.25
N GLN A 456 -5.46 1.27 1.21
CA GLN A 456 -4.53 1.37 0.08
C GLN A 456 -5.12 0.74 -1.17
N TYR A 457 -5.71 -0.44 -1.08
CA TYR A 457 -6.26 -1.15 -2.23
C TYR A 457 -7.64 -0.65 -2.66
N ALA A 458 -8.59 -0.59 -1.73
CA ALA A 458 -10.00 -0.30 -2.01
C ALA A 458 -10.46 1.10 -1.61
N GLY A 459 -9.60 1.87 -0.93
CA GLY A 459 -9.92 3.20 -0.42
C GLY A 459 -10.89 3.21 0.76
N THR A 460 -11.13 2.07 1.42
CA THR A 460 -12.01 1.90 2.59
C THR A 460 -11.32 1.07 3.64
N GLY A 461 -11.83 1.08 4.88
CA GLY A 461 -11.39 0.12 5.90
C GLY A 461 -11.63 -1.33 5.50
N ALA A 462 -10.95 -2.25 6.19
CA ALA A 462 -11.11 -3.68 5.99
C ALA A 462 -12.49 -4.15 6.47
N LEU A 463 -12.93 -5.30 5.97
CA LEU A 463 -14.14 -5.95 6.46
C LEU A 463 -13.81 -6.85 7.66
N LYS A 464 -14.75 -6.99 8.57
CA LYS A 464 -14.68 -7.89 9.74
C LYS A 464 -13.59 -7.52 10.77
N THR A 465 -13.17 -6.28 10.81
CA THR A 465 -12.16 -5.79 11.76
C THR A 465 -12.62 -5.89 13.21
N ASP A 466 -13.92 -5.78 13.49
CA ASP A 466 -14.51 -6.03 14.81
C ASP A 466 -14.18 -7.45 15.30
N PHE A 467 -14.30 -8.45 14.42
CA PHE A 467 -13.93 -9.83 14.74
C PHE A 467 -12.41 -9.97 14.99
N THR A 468 -11.58 -9.36 14.16
CA THR A 468 -10.11 -9.40 14.35
C THR A 468 -9.70 -8.77 15.69
N ARG A 469 -10.35 -7.66 16.09
CA ARG A 469 -10.04 -6.96 17.34
C ARG A 469 -10.56 -7.66 18.60
N THR A 470 -11.76 -8.24 18.54
CA THR A 470 -12.49 -8.69 19.74
C THR A 470 -12.77 -10.20 19.77
N GLY A 471 -12.59 -10.90 18.65
CA GLY A 471 -12.99 -12.29 18.48
C GLY A 471 -14.51 -12.50 18.33
N LYS A 472 -15.31 -11.43 18.32
CA LYS A 472 -16.78 -11.47 18.23
C LYS A 472 -17.28 -10.58 17.10
N ARG A 473 -18.34 -11.01 16.41
CA ARG A 473 -19.05 -10.16 15.44
C ARG A 473 -20.11 -9.32 16.17
N THR A 474 -20.12 -8.04 15.83
CA THR A 474 -21.11 -7.09 16.36
C THR A 474 -22.10 -6.68 15.27
N GLN A 475 -23.31 -6.26 15.65
CA GLN A 475 -24.29 -5.72 14.70
C GLN A 475 -23.77 -4.44 14.05
N TRP A 476 -23.07 -3.59 14.82
CA TRP A 476 -22.41 -2.40 14.30
C TRP A 476 -21.33 -2.75 13.27
N GLY A 477 -20.52 -3.76 13.52
CA GLY A 477 -19.53 -4.27 12.57
C GLY A 477 -20.16 -4.76 11.26
N LEU A 478 -21.35 -5.39 11.30
CA LEU A 478 -22.09 -5.78 10.10
C LEU A 478 -22.57 -4.58 9.29
N LEU A 479 -23.07 -3.52 9.94
CA LEU A 479 -23.47 -2.28 9.28
C LEU A 479 -22.26 -1.59 8.63
N MET A 480 -21.14 -1.50 9.33
CA MET A 480 -19.90 -0.91 8.80
C MET A 480 -19.34 -1.71 7.63
N ASP A 481 -19.40 -3.04 7.66
CA ASP A 481 -19.01 -3.88 6.53
C ASP A 481 -19.91 -3.65 5.31
N GLY A 482 -21.22 -3.51 5.51
CA GLY A 482 -22.17 -3.15 4.45
C GLY A 482 -21.84 -1.78 3.84
N TRP A 483 -21.58 -0.78 4.67
CA TRP A 483 -21.17 0.55 4.24
C TRP A 483 -19.84 0.53 3.47
N ASN A 484 -18.81 -0.10 4.01
CA ASN A 484 -17.53 -0.25 3.34
C ASN A 484 -17.66 -0.99 2.00
N SER A 485 -18.50 -2.04 1.93
CA SER A 485 -18.75 -2.77 0.68
C SER A 485 -19.41 -1.91 -0.39
N MET A 486 -20.34 -1.04 0.00
CA MET A 486 -21.00 -0.10 -0.91
C MET A 486 -20.00 0.95 -1.42
N ILE A 487 -19.17 1.51 -0.53
CA ILE A 487 -18.12 2.47 -0.93
C ILE A 487 -17.08 1.80 -1.83
N ARG A 488 -16.67 0.56 -1.54
CA ARG A 488 -15.77 -0.21 -2.41
C ARG A 488 -16.35 -0.39 -3.81
N TYR A 489 -17.64 -0.76 -3.89
CA TYR A 489 -18.32 -0.88 -5.17
C TYR A 489 -18.30 0.43 -5.96
N TYR A 490 -18.63 1.56 -5.30
CA TYR A 490 -18.57 2.88 -5.93
C TYR A 490 -17.16 3.23 -6.41
N LYS A 491 -16.17 3.12 -5.54
CA LYS A 491 -14.77 3.47 -5.86
C LYS A 491 -14.20 2.61 -6.97
N ASN A 492 -14.46 1.30 -6.94
CA ASN A 492 -13.97 0.38 -7.97
C ASN A 492 -14.53 0.68 -9.36
N ASN A 493 -15.77 1.19 -9.44
CA ASN A 493 -16.38 1.50 -10.73
C ASN A 493 -16.11 2.94 -11.20
N PHE A 494 -16.00 3.92 -10.30
CA PHE A 494 -16.04 5.33 -10.66
C PHE A 494 -14.82 6.17 -10.25
N SER A 495 -13.83 5.62 -9.56
CA SER A 495 -12.62 6.37 -9.17
C SER A 495 -11.31 5.59 -9.26
N ASP A 496 -11.36 4.31 -9.59
CA ASP A 496 -10.17 3.46 -9.58
C ASP A 496 -9.25 3.72 -10.78
N GLY A 497 -9.81 4.18 -11.91
CA GLY A 497 -9.03 4.60 -13.08
C GLY A 497 -8.14 5.81 -12.76
N PHE A 498 -8.72 6.87 -12.22
CA PHE A 498 -7.97 8.06 -11.80
C PHE A 498 -6.90 7.73 -10.74
N ARG A 499 -7.22 6.83 -9.82
CA ARG A 499 -6.30 6.41 -8.77
C ARG A 499 -5.13 5.60 -9.34
N GLN A 500 -5.37 4.74 -10.34
CA GLN A 500 -4.31 4.01 -11.02
C GLN A 500 -3.41 4.97 -11.81
N ASP A 501 -3.99 5.90 -12.58
CA ASP A 501 -3.25 6.93 -13.29
C ASP A 501 -2.38 7.77 -12.33
N SER A 502 -2.91 8.10 -11.14
CA SER A 502 -2.15 8.82 -10.11
C SER A 502 -0.91 8.05 -9.65
N ILE A 503 -1.03 6.75 -9.44
CA ILE A 503 0.08 5.88 -9.05
C ILE A 503 1.08 5.74 -10.20
N ASP A 504 0.61 5.50 -11.41
CA ASP A 504 1.47 5.34 -12.59
C ASP A 504 2.29 6.61 -12.87
N LEU A 505 1.69 7.79 -12.71
CA LEU A 505 2.40 9.07 -12.82
C LEU A 505 3.44 9.24 -11.70
N PHE A 506 3.07 8.94 -10.46
CA PHE A 506 3.96 9.11 -9.30
C PHE A 506 5.17 8.18 -9.34
N LEU A 507 4.98 6.95 -9.77
CA LEU A 507 6.03 5.93 -9.87
C LEU A 507 6.85 6.02 -11.17
N GLY A 508 6.44 6.90 -12.13
CA GLY A 508 7.13 7.08 -13.39
C GLY A 508 6.84 6.03 -14.45
N ASN A 509 5.78 5.22 -14.27
CA ASN A 509 5.26 4.34 -15.32
C ASN A 509 4.70 5.15 -16.50
N TYR A 510 4.32 6.38 -16.23
CA TYR A 510 4.00 7.40 -17.24
C TYR A 510 4.86 8.64 -16.98
N ALA A 511 5.60 9.08 -17.98
CA ALA A 511 6.38 10.31 -17.95
C ALA A 511 5.70 11.36 -18.84
N VAL A 512 5.61 12.60 -18.33
CA VAL A 512 5.08 13.72 -19.11
C VAL A 512 6.19 14.23 -20.02
N ASP A 513 5.99 14.14 -21.34
CA ASP A 513 6.90 14.67 -22.35
C ASP A 513 6.54 16.13 -22.70
N GLU A 514 7.54 16.98 -22.91
CA GLU A 514 7.34 18.38 -23.34
C GLU A 514 6.75 18.47 -24.78
N ALA A 515 6.94 17.42 -25.57
CA ALA A 515 6.46 17.35 -26.95
C ALA A 515 5.04 16.79 -27.10
N ASP A 516 4.46 16.24 -26.06
CA ASP A 516 3.13 15.63 -26.10
C ASP A 516 2.02 16.70 -26.19
N TRP A 517 1.65 17.05 -27.41
CA TRP A 517 0.53 17.93 -27.73
C TRP A 517 -0.84 17.25 -27.55
N ALA A 518 -0.86 15.92 -27.48
CA ALA A 518 -2.06 15.11 -27.31
C ALA A 518 -2.13 14.60 -25.87
N THR A 519 -2.99 15.18 -25.07
CA THR A 519 -3.21 14.71 -23.70
C THR A 519 -4.04 13.43 -23.70
N PRO A 520 -3.56 12.34 -23.08
CA PRO A 520 -4.33 11.10 -22.97
C PRO A 520 -5.59 11.27 -22.11
N MET A 521 -5.72 12.42 -21.43
CA MET A 521 -6.82 12.74 -20.52
C MET A 521 -8.14 13.11 -21.21
N ARG A 522 -8.12 13.38 -22.52
CA ARG A 522 -9.35 13.77 -23.24
C ARG A 522 -10.19 12.55 -23.58
N ASP A 523 -11.29 12.42 -22.87
CA ASP A 523 -12.36 11.51 -23.25
C ASP A 523 -13.19 12.15 -24.37
N ASN A 524 -13.22 11.53 -25.53
CA ASN A 524 -14.36 11.61 -26.43
C ASN A 524 -15.49 10.74 -25.81
N LYS A 525 -16.07 11.19 -24.69
CA LYS A 525 -17.21 10.48 -24.12
C LYS A 525 -18.38 10.57 -25.09
N ASP A 526 -18.79 9.42 -25.57
CA ASP A 526 -20.03 9.28 -26.36
C ASP A 526 -21.18 9.96 -25.58
N TRP A 527 -22.04 10.68 -26.29
CA TRP A 527 -23.24 11.34 -25.71
C TRP A 527 -24.09 10.40 -24.84
N LYS A 528 -24.02 9.08 -25.09
CA LYS A 528 -24.67 8.01 -24.32
C LYS A 528 -24.34 8.05 -22.81
N PHE A 529 -23.10 8.44 -22.47
CA PHE A 529 -22.66 8.52 -21.07
C PHE A 529 -23.40 9.55 -20.25
N LEU A 530 -23.78 10.65 -20.87
CA LEU A 530 -24.50 11.71 -20.20
C LEU A 530 -26.01 11.48 -20.24
N THR A 531 -26.52 11.06 -21.41
CA THR A 531 -27.97 10.97 -21.67
C THR A 531 -28.62 9.78 -20.98
N LEU A 532 -28.03 8.58 -21.02
CA LEU A 532 -28.64 7.39 -20.44
C LEU A 532 -28.85 7.50 -18.91
N PRO A 533 -27.85 7.93 -18.10
CA PRO A 533 -28.06 8.15 -16.67
C PRO A 533 -29.11 9.22 -16.38
N ILE A 534 -29.13 10.33 -17.15
CA ILE A 534 -30.15 11.38 -16.99
C ILE A 534 -31.54 10.84 -17.28
N VAL A 535 -31.72 10.13 -18.40
CA VAL A 535 -33.00 9.52 -18.76
C VAL A 535 -33.46 8.54 -17.69
N MET A 536 -32.56 7.71 -17.15
CA MET A 536 -32.89 6.78 -16.07
C MET A 536 -33.35 7.51 -14.82
N VAL A 537 -32.65 8.57 -14.38
CA VAL A 537 -33.02 9.35 -13.19
C VAL A 537 -34.36 10.06 -13.39
N VAL A 538 -34.58 10.67 -14.56
CA VAL A 538 -35.85 11.32 -14.89
C VAL A 538 -36.99 10.30 -14.90
N ALA A 539 -36.82 9.16 -15.57
CA ALA A 539 -37.85 8.12 -15.64
C ALA A 539 -38.17 7.57 -14.24
N PHE A 540 -37.15 7.33 -13.41
CA PHE A 540 -37.33 6.86 -12.04
C PHE A 540 -38.06 7.90 -11.17
N SER A 541 -37.66 9.17 -11.27
CA SER A 541 -38.31 10.26 -10.55
C SER A 541 -39.77 10.44 -10.96
N MET A 542 -40.07 10.37 -12.26
CA MET A 542 -41.44 10.44 -12.77
C MET A 542 -42.29 9.27 -12.30
N CYS A 543 -41.70 8.05 -12.24
CA CYS A 543 -42.38 6.88 -11.68
C CYS A 543 -42.78 7.11 -10.21
N ILE A 544 -41.86 7.64 -9.40
CA ILE A 544 -42.14 7.97 -7.99
C ILE A 544 -43.20 9.07 -7.87
N ILE A 545 -43.11 10.14 -8.67
CA ILE A 545 -44.10 11.23 -8.67
C ILE A 545 -45.50 10.66 -9.01
N CYS A 546 -45.62 9.82 -10.05
CA CYS A 546 -46.88 9.20 -10.40
C CYS A 546 -47.45 8.30 -9.29
N LEU A 547 -46.56 7.62 -8.53
CA LEU A 547 -46.98 6.83 -7.37
C LEU A 547 -47.46 7.69 -6.19
N LEU A 548 -46.82 8.84 -5.95
CA LEU A 548 -47.16 9.70 -4.85
C LEU A 548 -48.38 10.61 -5.15
N MET A 549 -48.57 10.93 -6.42
CA MET A 549 -49.69 11.78 -6.89
C MET A 549 -50.84 10.94 -7.52
N ALA A 550 -51.04 9.75 -7.02
CA ALA A 550 -52.13 8.87 -7.49
C ALA A 550 -53.47 9.61 -7.43
N GLY A 551 -54.02 9.92 -8.61
CA GLY A 551 -55.26 10.63 -8.76
C GLY A 551 -56.51 9.74 -8.61
N GLU A 552 -57.70 10.27 -8.91
CA GLU A 552 -58.97 9.59 -8.75
C GLU A 552 -59.12 8.37 -9.67
N THR A 553 -58.33 8.25 -10.78
CA THR A 553 -58.39 7.14 -11.75
C THR A 553 -57.15 6.23 -11.62
N TRP A 554 -57.35 5.07 -11.00
CA TRP A 554 -56.31 4.07 -10.81
C TRP A 554 -55.71 3.55 -12.11
N THR A 555 -56.49 3.52 -13.19
CA THR A 555 -56.05 2.99 -14.50
C THR A 555 -55.01 3.90 -15.15
N GLU A 556 -55.19 5.21 -15.09
CA GLU A 556 -54.23 6.17 -15.63
C GLU A 556 -52.94 6.22 -14.80
N THR A 557 -53.06 6.21 -13.49
CA THR A 557 -51.90 6.15 -12.59
C THR A 557 -51.07 4.87 -12.86
N LEU A 558 -51.75 3.73 -13.00
CA LEU A 558 -51.07 2.48 -13.31
C LEU A 558 -50.36 2.53 -14.67
N ALA A 559 -50.98 3.12 -15.69
CA ALA A 559 -50.38 3.27 -17.02
C ALA A 559 -49.11 4.14 -16.97
N TYR A 560 -49.15 5.27 -16.27
CA TYR A 560 -47.97 6.13 -16.12
C TYR A 560 -46.84 5.48 -15.31
N VAL A 561 -47.18 4.78 -14.23
CA VAL A 561 -46.19 4.05 -13.41
C VAL A 561 -45.55 2.91 -14.22
N LEU A 562 -46.35 2.17 -15.01
CA LEU A 562 -45.83 1.13 -15.91
C LEU A 562 -44.93 1.74 -16.99
N PHE A 563 -45.34 2.84 -17.61
CA PHE A 563 -44.54 3.50 -18.66
C PHE A 563 -43.18 3.98 -18.12
N TRP A 564 -43.18 4.80 -17.07
CA TRP A 564 -41.97 5.35 -16.50
C TRP A 564 -41.14 4.28 -15.79
N GLY A 565 -41.77 3.31 -15.14
CA GLY A 565 -41.10 2.18 -14.53
C GLY A 565 -40.38 1.32 -15.58
N THR A 566 -41.06 1.01 -16.69
CA THR A 566 -40.45 0.26 -17.81
C THR A 566 -39.31 1.04 -18.44
N ALA A 567 -39.48 2.36 -18.68
CA ALA A 567 -38.44 3.22 -19.21
C ALA A 567 -37.18 3.22 -18.30
N SER A 568 -37.39 3.31 -16.99
CA SER A 568 -36.27 3.27 -16.00
C SER A 568 -35.56 1.90 -16.02
N VAL A 569 -36.30 0.82 -16.04
CA VAL A 569 -35.74 -0.56 -16.07
C VAL A 569 -34.98 -0.83 -17.37
N VAL A 570 -35.55 -0.46 -18.51
CA VAL A 570 -34.90 -0.62 -19.82
C VAL A 570 -33.60 0.21 -19.88
N THR A 571 -33.66 1.47 -19.48
CA THR A 571 -32.48 2.35 -19.48
C THR A 571 -31.40 1.85 -18.52
N GLY A 572 -31.79 1.42 -17.31
CA GLY A 572 -30.88 0.77 -16.36
C GLY A 572 -30.28 -0.52 -16.90
N GLY A 573 -31.08 -1.33 -17.61
CA GLY A 573 -30.62 -2.53 -18.31
C GLY A 573 -29.58 -2.22 -19.39
N LEU A 574 -29.80 -1.18 -20.20
CA LEU A 574 -28.85 -0.72 -21.22
C LEU A 574 -27.53 -0.23 -20.59
N ILE A 575 -27.58 0.52 -19.48
CA ILE A 575 -26.39 0.95 -18.74
C ILE A 575 -25.62 -0.28 -18.22
N LEU A 576 -26.30 -1.25 -17.61
CA LEU A 576 -25.66 -2.47 -17.09
C LEU A 576 -25.10 -3.36 -18.19
N PHE A 577 -25.76 -3.43 -19.34
CA PHE A 577 -25.29 -4.19 -20.50
C PHE A 577 -24.00 -3.59 -21.08
N ASN A 578 -23.93 -2.26 -21.16
CA ASN A 578 -22.75 -1.52 -21.60
C ASN A 578 -21.86 -1.08 -20.42
N GLY A 579 -21.88 -1.80 -19.31
CA GLY A 579 -21.27 -1.38 -18.05
C GLY A 579 -19.78 -1.07 -18.12
N LEU A 580 -19.04 -1.65 -19.06
CA LEU A 580 -17.63 -1.33 -19.30
C LEU A 580 -17.42 0.12 -19.74
N ASP A 581 -18.38 0.68 -20.47
CA ASP A 581 -18.29 2.05 -20.98
C ASP A 581 -18.57 3.09 -19.88
N PHE A 582 -19.31 2.72 -18.84
CA PHE A 582 -19.73 3.58 -17.74
C PHE A 582 -18.79 3.57 -16.53
N VAL A 583 -17.74 2.76 -16.55
CA VAL A 583 -16.76 2.71 -15.46
C VAL A 583 -15.56 3.61 -15.76
N ASP A 584 -14.98 4.15 -14.68
CA ASP A 584 -13.73 4.90 -14.78
C ASP A 584 -12.57 3.94 -15.09
N ALA A 585 -11.83 4.18 -16.17
CA ALA A 585 -10.70 3.37 -16.64
C ALA A 585 -9.41 4.19 -16.63
N PRO A 586 -8.24 3.58 -16.32
CA PRO A 586 -6.95 4.25 -16.45
C PRO A 586 -6.72 4.72 -17.89
N LYS A 587 -6.09 5.89 -18.05
CA LYS A 587 -5.91 6.57 -19.33
C LYS A 587 -4.45 6.79 -19.69
N LEU A 588 -3.58 6.94 -18.68
CA LEU A 588 -2.19 7.32 -18.90
C LEU A 588 -1.35 6.18 -19.45
N VAL A 589 -1.50 4.99 -18.92
CA VAL A 589 -0.76 3.82 -19.36
C VAL A 589 -1.69 2.89 -20.11
N GLN A 590 -1.60 2.90 -21.44
CA GLN A 590 -2.27 1.91 -22.29
C GLN A 590 -1.46 0.61 -22.24
N LYS A 591 -1.70 -0.19 -21.22
CA LYS A 591 -1.17 -1.57 -21.22
C LYS A 591 -1.96 -2.40 -22.22
N GLU A 592 -1.24 -3.23 -22.98
CA GLU A 592 -1.80 -4.11 -24.00
C GLU A 592 -3.05 -4.82 -23.51
N LYS A 593 -4.11 -4.78 -24.32
CA LYS A 593 -5.31 -5.57 -24.09
C LYS A 593 -4.91 -7.03 -24.20
N LEU A 594 -4.81 -7.71 -23.07
CA LEU A 594 -4.72 -9.16 -23.04
C LEU A 594 -6.12 -9.71 -23.38
N ASP A 595 -6.41 -9.84 -24.67
CA ASP A 595 -7.65 -10.42 -25.17
C ASP A 595 -7.66 -11.96 -25.02
#